data_6c70910b756d8a1b81cc2bce7344311e
#
_entry.id   6c70910b756d8a1b81cc2bce7344311e
#
_cell.length_a   1.000
_cell.length_b   1.000
_cell.length_c   1.000
_cell.angle_alpha   90.00
_cell.angle_beta   90.00
_cell.angle_gamma   90.00
#
_symmetry.space_group_name_H-M   'P 1'
#
loop_
_entity.id
_entity.type
_entity.pdbx_description
1 polymer ?
#
loop_
_entity_poly.entity_id
_entity_poly.type
_entity_poly.pdbx_seq_one_letter_code
_entity_poly.pdbx_strand_id
1 'polypeptide(L)'
;MNKILVAYDGGDPARRALETAAELAKLTGASVAVVSVVPTHPGRFPVDPSDDTSVHAQELLEARRMLREKGIEAELIEPTGDPAPTIERIADEGGYDTVVIGSRGLNAMGRILQGSVSEHVATHSKATVVVAR
;
A
#
# COMPACT_ATOMS: atom_id res chain seq x y z
N MET A 1 -17.06 6.45 -3.33
CA MET A 1 -15.69 6.29 -2.83
C MET A 1 -15.58 7.00 -1.50
N ASN A 2 -15.51 6.24 -0.44
CA ASN A 2 -15.52 6.78 0.93
C ASN A 2 -14.25 6.52 1.72
N LYS A 3 -13.62 5.37 1.50
CA LYS A 3 -12.40 4.98 2.22
C LYS A 3 -11.40 4.38 1.24
N ILE A 4 -10.26 5.00 1.14
CA ILE A 4 -9.21 4.60 0.23
C ILE A 4 -8.04 4.01 1.00
N LEU A 5 -7.57 2.84 0.58
CA LEU A 5 -6.37 2.22 1.12
C LEU A 5 -5.28 2.27 0.06
N VAL A 6 -4.12 2.83 0.41
CA VAL A 6 -2.99 2.92 -0.51
C VAL A 6 -1.89 1.99 -0.03
N ALA A 7 -1.39 1.13 -0.91
CA ALA A 7 -0.24 0.29 -0.60
C ALA A 7 1.04 1.02 -1.00
N TYR A 8 1.97 1.14 -0.08
CA TYR A 8 3.18 1.94 -0.27
C TYR A 8 4.44 1.17 0.13
N ASP A 9 5.44 1.16 -0.74
CA ASP A 9 6.72 0.52 -0.48
C ASP A 9 7.92 1.44 -0.74
N GLY A 10 7.67 2.72 -0.94
CA GLY A 10 8.73 3.70 -1.18
C GLY A 10 9.20 3.79 -2.62
N GLY A 11 8.76 2.91 -3.50
CA GLY A 11 9.17 2.95 -4.89
C GLY A 11 8.41 3.98 -5.72
N ASP A 12 8.89 4.23 -6.93
CA ASP A 12 8.24 5.20 -7.81
C ASP A 12 6.78 4.85 -8.15
N PRO A 13 6.44 3.59 -8.45
CA PRO A 13 5.03 3.26 -8.69
C PRO A 13 4.16 3.52 -7.45
N ALA A 14 4.70 3.27 -6.26
CA ALA A 14 3.96 3.52 -5.03
C ALA A 14 3.75 5.01 -4.79
N ARG A 15 4.73 5.84 -5.15
CA ARG A 15 4.57 7.29 -5.05
C ARG A 15 3.48 7.79 -5.99
N ARG A 16 3.43 7.24 -7.19
CA ARG A 16 2.34 7.56 -8.12
C ARG A 16 0.99 7.12 -7.57
N ALA A 17 0.96 6.00 -6.87
CA ALA A 17 -0.26 5.56 -6.21
C ALA A 17 -0.70 6.54 -5.13
N LEU A 18 0.24 7.10 -4.36
CA LEU A 18 -0.09 8.12 -3.37
C LEU A 18 -0.67 9.36 -4.03
N GLU A 19 -0.07 9.80 -5.12
CA GLU A 19 -0.57 10.98 -5.85
C GLU A 19 -1.98 10.74 -6.38
N THR A 20 -2.21 9.57 -6.95
CA THR A 20 -3.52 9.20 -7.47
C THR A 20 -4.55 9.16 -6.33
N ALA A 21 -4.19 8.56 -5.21
CA ALA A 21 -5.09 8.48 -4.06
C ALA A 21 -5.42 9.88 -3.52
N ALA A 22 -4.42 10.77 -3.52
CA ALA A 22 -4.65 12.13 -3.06
C ALA A 22 -5.65 12.86 -3.97
N GLU A 23 -5.52 12.69 -5.27
CA GLU A 23 -6.45 13.30 -6.22
C GLU A 23 -7.86 12.76 -6.03
N LEU A 24 -7.98 11.44 -5.90
CA LEU A 24 -9.27 10.80 -5.70
C LEU A 24 -9.91 11.24 -4.39
N ALA A 25 -9.12 11.35 -3.34
CA ALA A 25 -9.63 11.79 -2.04
C ALA A 25 -10.14 13.22 -2.10
N LYS A 26 -9.44 14.10 -2.80
CA LYS A 26 -9.88 15.49 -2.94
C LYS A 26 -11.17 15.59 -3.74
N LEU A 27 -11.32 14.78 -4.76
CA LEU A 27 -12.52 14.81 -5.60
C LEU A 27 -13.73 14.21 -4.91
N THR A 28 -13.53 13.22 -4.05
CA THR A 28 -14.63 12.45 -3.47
C THR A 28 -14.88 12.75 -2.00
N GLY A 29 -13.93 13.37 -1.32
CA GLY A 29 -14.01 13.55 0.13
C GLY A 29 -13.67 12.29 0.90
N ALA A 30 -13.10 11.28 0.26
CA ALA A 30 -12.79 10.01 0.91
C ALA A 30 -11.66 10.15 1.92
N SER A 31 -11.71 9.32 2.96
CA SER A 31 -10.59 9.21 3.90
C SER A 31 -9.53 8.30 3.31
N VAL A 32 -8.28 8.49 3.74
CA VAL A 32 -7.14 7.74 3.20
C VAL A 32 -6.37 7.06 4.30
N ALA A 33 -6.00 5.82 4.09
CA ALA A 33 -5.06 5.10 4.93
C ALA A 33 -3.94 4.58 4.04
N VAL A 34 -2.74 4.52 4.59
CA VAL A 34 -1.56 3.99 3.89
C VAL A 34 -1.12 2.73 4.60
N VAL A 35 -0.91 1.67 3.84
CA VAL A 35 -0.44 0.40 4.39
C VAL A 35 0.93 0.07 3.82
N SER A 36 1.85 -0.32 4.71
CA SER A 36 3.14 -0.87 4.33
C SER A 36 3.26 -2.22 5.02
N VAL A 37 3.25 -3.28 4.24
CA VAL A 37 3.27 -4.65 4.78
C VAL A 37 4.71 -5.09 5.01
N VAL A 38 5.00 -5.50 6.24
CA VAL A 38 6.30 -6.07 6.59
C VAL A 38 6.25 -7.55 6.23
N PRO A 39 7.04 -8.00 5.25
CA PRO A 39 6.98 -9.40 4.83
C PRO A 39 7.46 -10.32 5.94
N THR A 40 6.88 -11.52 6.00
CA THR A 40 7.32 -12.55 6.92
C THR A 40 8.08 -13.60 6.14
N HIS A 41 9.23 -14.00 6.70
CA HIS A 41 10.07 -15.04 6.10
C HIS A 41 10.39 -16.08 7.15
N PRO A 42 9.42 -16.94 7.51
CA PRO A 42 9.64 -17.94 8.56
C PRO A 42 10.83 -18.84 8.22
N GLY A 43 11.70 -19.05 9.18
CA GLY A 43 12.85 -19.91 8.99
C GLY A 43 13.99 -19.28 8.22
N ARG A 44 13.85 -18.06 7.78
CA ARG A 44 14.90 -17.38 7.05
C ARG A 44 15.79 -16.59 8.01
N PHE A 45 17.07 -16.80 7.89
CA PHE A 45 18.03 -16.13 8.75
C PHE A 45 19.39 -16.04 8.04
N PRO A 46 20.06 -14.87 8.06
CA PRO A 46 19.63 -13.63 8.73
C PRO A 46 18.48 -12.95 7.99
N VAL A 47 17.79 -12.07 8.69
CA VAL A 47 16.70 -11.32 8.12
C VAL A 47 17.24 -10.27 7.15
N ASP A 48 16.57 -10.12 6.02
CA ASP A 48 16.95 -9.10 5.04
C ASP A 48 16.69 -7.72 5.65
N PRO A 49 17.64 -6.79 5.57
CA PRO A 49 17.44 -5.44 6.10
C PRO A 49 16.20 -4.73 5.54
N SER A 50 15.79 -5.07 4.31
CA SER A 50 14.60 -4.48 3.72
C SER A 50 13.31 -4.94 4.39
N ASP A 51 13.38 -5.98 5.20
CA ASP A 51 12.23 -6.51 5.94
C ASP A 51 12.15 -5.92 7.36
N ASP A 52 13.05 -4.99 7.69
CA ASP A 52 13.08 -4.37 9.01
C ASP A 52 11.86 -3.47 9.17
N THR A 53 11.19 -3.59 10.33
CA THR A 53 10.02 -2.78 10.63
C THR A 53 10.35 -1.29 10.62
N SER A 54 11.58 -0.92 10.98
CA SER A 54 11.96 0.50 10.98
C SER A 54 11.98 1.09 9.57
N VAL A 55 12.32 0.30 8.56
CA VAL A 55 12.29 0.76 7.17
C VAL A 55 10.86 1.03 6.74
N HIS A 56 9.94 0.12 7.07
CA HIS A 56 8.54 0.29 6.72
C HIS A 56 7.90 1.44 7.49
N ALA A 57 8.30 1.63 8.74
CA ALA A 57 7.81 2.76 9.53
C ALA A 57 8.25 4.09 8.91
N GLN A 58 9.48 4.16 8.44
CA GLN A 58 9.98 5.36 7.78
C GLN A 58 9.25 5.61 6.45
N GLU A 59 8.99 4.55 5.70
CA GLU A 59 8.23 4.67 4.46
C GLU A 59 6.83 5.22 4.74
N LEU A 60 6.18 4.76 5.78
CA LEU A 60 4.86 5.25 6.16
C LEU A 60 4.90 6.72 6.56
N LEU A 61 5.92 7.13 7.31
CA LEU A 61 6.07 8.53 7.69
C LEU A 61 6.31 9.42 6.47
N GLU A 62 7.09 8.94 5.52
CA GLU A 62 7.31 9.64 4.26
C GLU A 62 5.99 9.79 3.50
N ALA A 63 5.22 8.71 3.41
CA ALA A 63 3.93 8.75 2.72
C ALA A 63 2.97 9.75 3.39
N ARG A 64 2.94 9.75 4.73
CA ARG A 64 2.10 10.69 5.46
C ARG A 64 2.50 12.12 5.17
N ARG A 65 3.80 12.40 5.15
CA ARG A 65 4.30 13.74 4.84
C ARG A 65 3.88 14.18 3.44
N MET A 66 4.03 13.30 2.45
CA MET A 66 3.63 13.60 1.08
C MET A 66 2.15 13.92 0.98
N LEU A 67 1.32 13.15 1.69
CA LEU A 67 -0.12 13.40 1.68
C LEU A 67 -0.49 14.69 2.42
N ARG A 68 0.20 14.99 3.52
CA ARG A 68 -0.03 16.24 4.25
C ARG A 68 0.30 17.45 3.41
N GLU A 69 1.33 17.38 2.58
CA GLU A 69 1.66 18.46 1.67
C GLU A 69 0.50 18.74 0.70
N LYS A 70 -0.34 17.75 0.46
CA LYS A 70 -1.50 17.89 -0.39
C LYS A 70 -2.79 18.13 0.39
N GLY A 71 -2.67 18.37 1.70
CA GLY A 71 -3.81 18.65 2.56
C GLY A 71 -4.58 17.43 3.02
N ILE A 72 -3.98 16.26 2.98
CA ILE A 72 -4.66 15.02 3.34
C ILE A 72 -4.03 14.41 4.58
N GLU A 73 -4.88 14.13 5.60
CA GLU A 73 -4.47 13.38 6.77
C GLU A 73 -4.74 11.91 6.52
N ALA A 74 -3.75 11.08 6.74
CA ALA A 74 -3.85 9.66 6.48
C ALA A 74 -3.58 8.84 7.73
N GLU A 75 -4.29 7.73 7.85
CA GLU A 75 -4.01 6.73 8.86
C GLU A 75 -2.87 5.85 8.35
N LEU A 76 -1.98 5.42 9.23
CA LEU A 76 -0.84 4.58 8.86
C LEU A 76 -1.03 3.19 9.45
N ILE A 77 -0.85 2.17 8.61
CA ILE A 77 -1.03 0.77 8.99
C ILE A 77 0.22 -0.01 8.61
N GLU A 78 0.82 -0.69 9.57
CA GLU A 78 2.03 -1.47 9.34
C GLU A 78 1.82 -2.92 9.79
N PRO A 79 1.14 -3.74 8.99
CA PRO A 79 0.92 -5.14 9.34
C PRO A 79 2.13 -5.98 8.93
N THR A 80 2.16 -7.22 9.44
CA THR A 80 3.12 -8.21 8.97
C THR A 80 2.37 -9.30 8.24
N GLY A 81 2.99 -9.87 7.23
CA GLY A 81 2.39 -10.96 6.48
C GLY A 81 2.81 -10.97 5.02
N ASP A 82 2.09 -11.75 4.26
CA ASP A 82 2.27 -11.81 2.81
C ASP A 82 1.53 -10.59 2.22
N PRO A 83 2.18 -9.78 1.40
CA PRO A 83 1.60 -8.50 0.97
C PRO A 83 0.20 -8.58 0.38
N ALA A 84 -0.03 -9.39 -0.65
CA ALA A 84 -1.32 -9.36 -1.32
C ALA A 84 -2.48 -9.81 -0.43
N PRO A 85 -2.42 -10.96 0.22
CA PRO A 85 -3.51 -11.36 1.11
C PRO A 85 -3.71 -10.43 2.28
N THR A 86 -2.62 -9.83 2.79
CA THR A 86 -2.71 -8.89 3.90
C THR A 86 -3.44 -7.61 3.50
N ILE A 87 -3.13 -7.08 2.32
CA ILE A 87 -3.81 -5.90 1.79
C ILE A 87 -5.30 -6.18 1.60
N GLU A 88 -5.62 -7.33 1.03
CA GLU A 88 -7.01 -7.72 0.81
C GLU A 88 -7.78 -7.84 2.12
N ARG A 89 -7.17 -8.47 3.12
CA ARG A 89 -7.80 -8.63 4.42
C ARG A 89 -8.06 -7.28 5.08
N ILE A 90 -7.08 -6.38 5.04
CA ILE A 90 -7.24 -5.06 5.62
C ILE A 90 -8.33 -4.28 4.91
N ALA A 91 -8.37 -4.38 3.58
CA ALA A 91 -9.40 -3.69 2.81
C ALA A 91 -10.79 -4.19 3.19
N ASP A 92 -10.96 -5.49 3.30
CA ASP A 92 -12.25 -6.07 3.63
C ASP A 92 -12.66 -5.77 5.08
N GLU A 93 -11.76 -6.01 6.03
CA GLU A 93 -12.06 -5.82 7.45
C GLU A 93 -12.22 -4.35 7.82
N GLY A 94 -11.47 -3.49 7.17
CA GLY A 94 -11.53 -2.06 7.44
C GLY A 94 -12.63 -1.32 6.69
N GLY A 95 -13.34 -1.99 5.82
CA GLY A 95 -14.40 -1.36 5.03
C GLY A 95 -13.88 -0.39 3.97
N TYR A 96 -12.68 -0.62 3.47
CA TYR A 96 -12.14 0.21 2.40
C TYR A 96 -12.80 -0.18 1.08
N ASP A 97 -13.41 0.79 0.43
CA ASP A 97 -14.09 0.53 -0.83
C ASP A 97 -13.18 0.71 -2.05
N THR A 98 -12.00 1.25 -1.84
CA THR A 98 -11.04 1.48 -2.92
C THR A 98 -9.63 1.17 -2.43
N VAL A 99 -8.87 0.44 -3.25
CA VAL A 99 -7.46 0.17 -3.01
C VAL A 99 -6.67 0.76 -4.16
N VAL A 100 -5.67 1.57 -3.86
CA VAL A 100 -4.79 2.15 -4.87
C VAL A 100 -3.41 1.52 -4.70
N ILE A 101 -2.85 1.00 -5.78
CA ILE A 101 -1.59 0.28 -5.72
C ILE A 101 -0.78 0.58 -6.99
N GLY A 102 0.53 0.62 -6.87
CA GLY A 102 1.40 0.83 -8.00
C GLY A 102 1.39 -0.39 -8.93
N SER A 103 1.67 -0.15 -10.21
CA SER A 103 1.59 -1.20 -11.22
C SER A 103 2.54 -2.35 -10.96
N ARG A 104 3.62 -2.11 -10.23
CA ARG A 104 4.55 -3.16 -9.87
C ARG A 104 4.28 -3.71 -8.48
N GLY A 105 3.22 -3.24 -7.83
CA GLY A 105 2.85 -3.68 -6.52
C GLY A 105 3.96 -3.41 -5.52
N LEU A 106 4.06 -4.22 -4.50
CA LEU A 106 5.04 -4.07 -3.46
C LEU A 106 6.26 -4.90 -3.73
N ASN A 107 6.72 -4.87 -4.98
CA ASN A 107 7.71 -5.84 -5.33
C ASN A 107 9.00 -5.28 -5.74
N ALA A 108 9.32 -4.13 -5.25
CA ALA A 108 10.59 -3.58 -5.59
C ALA A 108 11.68 -4.60 -5.48
N MET A 109 11.60 -5.47 -4.51
CA MET A 109 12.54 -6.48 -4.42
C MET A 109 12.09 -7.74 -4.99
N GLY A 110 10.87 -7.82 -5.26
CA GLY A 110 10.38 -9.04 -5.78
C GLY A 110 10.33 -9.09 -7.25
N ARG A 111 11.09 -8.30 -7.86
CA ARG A 111 11.22 -8.33 -9.27
C ARG A 111 10.52 -9.47 -9.92
N ILE A 112 10.65 -10.64 -9.41
CA ILE A 112 10.00 -11.77 -9.99
C ILE A 112 8.51 -11.71 -9.81
N LEU A 113 8.06 -10.90 -8.88
CA LEU A 113 6.65 -10.75 -8.62
C LEU A 113 6.14 -9.46 -9.20
N GLN A 114 6.85 -8.89 -10.17
CA GLN A 114 6.46 -7.69 -10.82
C GLN A 114 5.02 -7.70 -11.22
N GLY A 115 4.24 -6.79 -10.67
CA GLY A 115 2.82 -6.70 -10.95
C GLY A 115 1.97 -7.75 -10.29
N SER A 116 2.57 -8.79 -9.66
CA SER A 116 1.76 -9.89 -9.13
C SER A 116 0.92 -9.47 -7.93
N VAL A 117 1.41 -8.57 -7.07
CA VAL A 117 0.62 -8.11 -5.93
C VAL A 117 -0.58 -7.33 -6.43
N SER A 118 -0.39 -6.36 -7.34
CA SER A 118 -1.50 -5.59 -7.86
C SER A 118 -2.48 -6.46 -8.64
N GLU A 119 -1.98 -7.43 -9.38
CA GLU A 119 -2.82 -8.35 -10.12
C GLU A 119 -3.64 -9.24 -9.18
N HIS A 120 -3.02 -9.75 -8.13
CA HIS A 120 -3.71 -10.58 -7.15
C HIS A 120 -4.79 -9.78 -6.43
N VAL A 121 -4.46 -8.57 -5.98
CA VAL A 121 -5.42 -7.70 -5.31
C VAL A 121 -6.57 -7.35 -6.26
N ALA A 122 -6.26 -7.02 -7.51
CA ALA A 122 -7.29 -6.68 -8.48
C ALA A 122 -8.25 -7.85 -8.73
N THR A 123 -7.74 -9.07 -8.69
CA THR A 123 -8.55 -10.25 -8.97
C THR A 123 -9.37 -10.70 -7.78
N HIS A 124 -8.83 -10.57 -6.57
CA HIS A 124 -9.44 -11.17 -5.37
C HIS A 124 -10.10 -10.17 -4.42
N SER A 125 -9.76 -8.90 -4.51
CA SER A 125 -10.35 -7.91 -3.62
C SER A 125 -11.78 -7.60 -4.02
N LYS A 126 -12.63 -7.35 -3.02
CA LYS A 126 -14.01 -6.90 -3.28
C LYS A 126 -14.05 -5.40 -3.51
N ALA A 127 -13.00 -4.68 -3.17
CA ALA A 127 -12.93 -3.25 -3.36
C ALA A 127 -12.63 -2.91 -4.82
N THR A 128 -12.92 -1.67 -5.20
CA THR A 128 -12.44 -1.14 -6.48
C THR A 128 -10.92 -1.00 -6.39
N VAL A 129 -10.22 -1.54 -7.37
CA VAL A 129 -8.76 -1.49 -7.38
C VAL A 129 -8.29 -0.54 -8.47
N VAL A 130 -7.49 0.45 -8.08
CA VAL A 130 -6.90 1.41 -9.01
C VAL A 130 -5.42 1.10 -9.09
N VAL A 131 -4.93 0.79 -10.28
CA VAL A 131 -3.52 0.50 -10.50
C VAL A 131 -2.86 1.73 -11.11
N ALA A 132 -1.94 2.34 -10.39
CA ALA A 132 -1.21 3.52 -10.85
C ALA A 132 0.06 3.09 -11.57
N ARG A 133 0.34 3.70 -12.69
CA ARG A 133 1.53 3.36 -13.49
C ARG A 133 2.56 4.45 -13.48
#